data_b36b644fc080f8f6e152a6da625f6cb6
#
_entry.id   b36b644fc080f8f6e152a6da625f6cb6
#
_cell.length_a   1.000
_cell.length_b   1.000
_cell.length_c   1.000
_cell.angle_alpha   90.00
_cell.angle_beta   90.00
_cell.angle_gamma   90.00
#
_symmetry.space_group_name_H-M   'P 1'
#
loop_
_entity.id
_entity.type
_entity.pdbx_description
1 polymer ?
#
loop_
_entity_poly.entity_id
_entity_poly.type
_entity_poly.pdbx_seq_one_letter_code
_entity_poly.pdbx_strand_id
1 'polypeptide(L)'
;MSPQGIGALERGDRRTPQRGTLALLAEALALDVKERREFEAAAARPRVLRPGDGRVSRTLSRVVHETNAGHNLPRQLTSLIGRQPVLAEVAALMRKAPLVTLVGSGGVGKTRISLQVAASLLDRFEDGVWLIELAPLSSGDYLPSTVAQVLGIPLRGGDPLESLVSKLRSKNALLIFDNCEHLVEATRGIVAAILRGCARIRVLASSRQSLGISGEATFRIPSLPTPDAVTNLAGADAGRYPAITLFAERAAAIDDRFVLSDDNAAVVGEICRRLDGIPLAIELAAARTTMLSPRQLRDRLDERFRLLT
;
A
#
# COMPACT_ATOMS: atom_id res chain seq x y z
N MET A 1 -1.05 -28.44 -2.13
CA MET A 1 -0.23 -27.42 -2.86
C MET A 1 1.20 -27.56 -2.39
N SER A 2 2.20 -27.55 -3.29
CA SER A 2 3.57 -27.45 -2.82
C SER A 2 3.85 -26.03 -2.31
N PRO A 3 4.61 -25.84 -1.23
CA PRO A 3 5.02 -24.52 -0.73
C PRO A 3 5.67 -23.64 -1.82
N GLN A 4 6.28 -24.26 -2.83
CA GLN A 4 6.91 -23.61 -3.98
C GLN A 4 5.91 -22.92 -4.93
N GLY A 5 4.67 -23.43 -5.05
CA GLY A 5 3.64 -22.84 -5.92
C GLY A 5 3.04 -21.55 -5.35
N ILE A 6 2.88 -21.47 -4.04
CA ILE A 6 2.40 -20.26 -3.35
C ILE A 6 3.50 -19.19 -3.37
N GLY A 7 4.75 -19.57 -3.08
CA GLY A 7 5.87 -18.64 -3.12
C GLY A 7 6.17 -18.03 -4.50
N ALA A 8 5.79 -18.70 -5.59
CA ALA A 8 5.93 -18.16 -6.95
C ALA A 8 4.84 -17.09 -7.27
N LEU A 9 3.65 -17.21 -6.68
CA LEU A 9 2.59 -16.19 -6.78
C LEU A 9 2.91 -14.98 -5.87
N GLU A 10 3.41 -15.23 -4.67
CA GLU A 10 3.80 -14.19 -3.73
C GLU A 10 5.03 -13.39 -4.21
N ARG A 11 5.97 -14.04 -4.91
CA ARG A 11 7.15 -13.39 -5.50
C ARG A 11 6.88 -12.70 -6.83
N GLY A 12 5.67 -12.81 -7.38
CA GLY A 12 5.33 -12.19 -8.67
C GLY A 12 5.95 -12.85 -9.89
N ASP A 13 6.61 -14.03 -9.73
CA ASP A 13 7.20 -14.81 -10.83
C ASP A 13 6.16 -15.29 -11.85
N ARG A 14 4.86 -15.29 -11.46
CA ARG A 14 3.73 -15.58 -12.32
C ARG A 14 2.60 -14.59 -12.08
N ARG A 15 2.26 -13.84 -13.09
CA ARG A 15 1.19 -12.81 -13.05
C ARG A 15 -0.23 -13.36 -13.10
N THR A 16 -0.40 -14.67 -13.30
CA THR A 16 -1.70 -15.36 -13.29
C THR A 16 -1.55 -16.72 -12.64
N PRO A 17 -2.41 -17.08 -11.68
CA PRO A 17 -2.45 -18.43 -11.13
C PRO A 17 -2.74 -19.44 -12.24
N GLN A 18 -2.12 -20.61 -12.18
CA GLN A 18 -2.50 -21.72 -13.06
C GLN A 18 -3.93 -22.17 -12.72
N ARG A 19 -4.64 -22.74 -13.70
CA ARG A 19 -6.02 -23.26 -13.48
C ARG A 19 -6.11 -24.19 -12.27
N GLY A 20 -5.09 -25.04 -12.05
CA GLY A 20 -5.03 -25.89 -10.85
C GLY A 20 -4.88 -25.14 -9.54
N THR A 21 -4.17 -24.00 -9.53
CA THR A 21 -4.03 -23.16 -8.34
C THR A 21 -5.33 -22.41 -8.05
N LEU A 22 -6.03 -21.95 -9.09
CA LEU A 22 -7.36 -21.32 -8.95
C LEU A 22 -8.40 -22.31 -8.41
N ALA A 23 -8.38 -23.55 -8.89
CA ALA A 23 -9.27 -24.62 -8.40
C ALA A 23 -9.03 -24.91 -6.91
N LEU A 24 -7.76 -25.02 -6.49
CA LEU A 24 -7.39 -25.26 -5.10
C LEU A 24 -7.70 -24.06 -4.19
N LEU A 25 -7.55 -22.84 -4.68
CA LEU A 25 -7.95 -21.63 -3.95
C LEU A 25 -9.47 -21.54 -3.82
N ALA A 26 -10.23 -21.86 -4.87
CA ALA A 26 -11.68 -21.89 -4.85
C ALA A 26 -12.21 -22.97 -3.86
N GLU A 27 -11.54 -24.11 -3.77
CA GLU A 27 -11.83 -25.19 -2.83
C GLU A 27 -11.48 -24.78 -1.39
N ALA A 28 -10.29 -24.20 -1.17
CA ALA A 28 -9.86 -23.71 0.14
C ALA A 28 -10.74 -22.56 0.67
N LEU A 29 -11.32 -21.76 -0.23
CA LEU A 29 -12.27 -20.69 0.11
C LEU A 29 -13.71 -21.17 0.22
N ALA A 30 -13.97 -22.49 -0.02
CA ALA A 30 -15.30 -23.12 -0.05
C ALA A 30 -16.32 -22.32 -0.89
N LEU A 31 -15.87 -21.85 -2.08
CA LEU A 31 -16.72 -21.08 -2.97
C LEU A 31 -17.78 -21.98 -3.60
N ASP A 32 -19.02 -21.48 -3.68
CA ASP A 32 -20.08 -22.16 -4.42
C ASP A 32 -19.85 -22.11 -5.94
N VAL A 33 -20.69 -22.79 -6.73
CA VAL A 33 -20.52 -22.91 -8.18
C VAL A 33 -20.59 -21.54 -8.89
N LYS A 34 -21.35 -20.60 -8.36
CA LYS A 34 -21.50 -19.24 -8.92
C LYS A 34 -20.31 -18.39 -8.55
N GLU A 35 -19.93 -18.37 -7.28
CA GLU A 35 -18.77 -17.67 -6.75
C GLU A 35 -17.47 -18.17 -7.38
N ARG A 36 -17.35 -19.47 -7.61
CA ARG A 36 -16.20 -20.07 -8.30
C ARG A 36 -16.08 -19.58 -9.74
N ARG A 37 -17.19 -19.49 -10.49
CA ARG A 37 -17.19 -18.94 -11.83
C ARG A 37 -16.80 -17.46 -11.87
N GLU A 38 -17.27 -16.65 -10.95
CA GLU A 38 -16.91 -15.24 -10.82
C GLU A 38 -15.43 -15.07 -10.44
N PHE A 39 -14.93 -15.90 -9.55
CA PHE A 39 -13.51 -15.93 -9.14
C PHE A 39 -12.59 -16.33 -10.30
N GLU A 40 -12.94 -17.36 -11.05
CA GLU A 40 -12.19 -17.81 -12.24
C GLU A 40 -12.26 -16.77 -13.38
N ALA A 41 -13.40 -16.10 -13.57
CA ALA A 41 -13.56 -15.02 -14.53
C ALA A 41 -12.73 -13.77 -14.18
N ALA A 42 -12.67 -13.40 -12.92
CA ALA A 42 -11.83 -12.30 -12.41
C ALA A 42 -10.34 -12.59 -12.57
N ALA A 43 -9.93 -13.86 -12.50
CA ALA A 43 -8.56 -14.31 -12.70
C ALA A 43 -8.19 -14.54 -14.17
N ALA A 44 -9.17 -14.59 -15.08
CA ALA A 44 -8.95 -14.71 -16.50
C ALA A 44 -8.51 -13.36 -17.10
N ARG A 45 -7.35 -13.35 -17.76
CA ARG A 45 -6.81 -12.16 -18.42
C ARG A 45 -7.76 -11.58 -19.47
N PRO A 46 -7.79 -10.25 -19.64
CA PRO A 46 -8.22 -9.67 -20.91
C PRO A 46 -7.31 -10.20 -22.01
N ARG A 47 -7.91 -10.69 -23.07
CA ARG A 47 -7.25 -11.27 -24.25
C ARG A 47 -6.35 -10.19 -24.88
N VAL A 48 -5.03 -10.35 -24.75
CA VAL A 48 -4.07 -9.53 -25.48
C VAL A 48 -4.27 -9.83 -26.97
N LEU A 49 -4.80 -8.87 -27.73
CA LEU A 49 -4.86 -8.89 -29.18
C LEU A 49 -3.43 -8.97 -29.72
N ARG A 50 -3.17 -9.92 -30.63
CA ARG A 50 -1.87 -10.12 -31.29
C ARG A 50 -1.47 -8.86 -32.08
N PRO A 51 -0.17 -8.52 -32.16
CA PRO A 51 0.30 -7.40 -32.94
C PRO A 51 0.14 -7.68 -34.43
N GLY A 52 -0.78 -6.98 -35.08
CA GLY A 52 -1.06 -7.14 -36.51
C GLY A 52 -1.79 -5.96 -37.14
N ASP A 53 -2.51 -5.16 -36.39
CA ASP A 53 -3.22 -3.99 -36.93
C ASP A 53 -2.70 -2.69 -36.37
N GLY A 54 -1.99 -1.96 -37.22
CA GLY A 54 -1.23 -0.74 -36.96
C GLY A 54 -2.06 0.50 -36.58
N ARG A 55 -3.12 0.40 -35.78
CA ARG A 55 -3.92 1.57 -35.35
C ARG A 55 -4.32 1.65 -33.88
N VAL A 56 -3.88 0.73 -33.01
CA VAL A 56 -4.27 0.72 -31.57
C VAL A 56 -3.13 1.09 -30.61
N SER A 57 -1.94 1.41 -31.15
CA SER A 57 -0.75 1.71 -30.32
C SER A 57 -0.74 3.13 -29.72
N ARG A 58 -1.80 3.92 -29.85
CA ARG A 58 -1.86 5.28 -29.29
C ARG A 58 -2.75 5.47 -28.07
N THR A 59 -3.48 4.45 -27.63
CA THR A 59 -4.47 4.62 -26.54
C THR A 59 -4.05 4.02 -25.21
N LEU A 60 -3.02 3.17 -25.16
CA LEU A 60 -2.52 2.58 -23.90
C LEU A 60 -1.33 3.32 -23.28
N SER A 61 -0.79 4.34 -23.97
CA SER A 61 0.24 5.24 -23.41
C SER A 61 -0.31 6.52 -22.79
N ARG A 62 -1.60 6.61 -22.55
CA ARG A 62 -2.25 7.85 -22.10
C ARG A 62 -3.07 7.64 -20.82
N VAL A 63 -2.52 6.91 -19.84
CA VAL A 63 -2.62 7.34 -18.45
C VAL A 63 -1.35 8.14 -18.16
N VAL A 64 -1.10 9.15 -18.97
CA VAL A 64 -0.30 10.28 -18.56
C VAL A 64 -1.13 10.93 -17.45
N HIS A 65 -0.72 10.72 -16.21
CA HIS A 65 -1.05 11.66 -15.16
C HIS A 65 -0.73 13.03 -15.74
N GLU A 66 -1.73 13.90 -15.86
CA GLU A 66 -1.47 15.32 -16.06
C GLU A 66 -0.51 15.68 -14.94
N THR A 67 0.75 15.83 -15.28
CA THR A 67 1.77 16.29 -14.35
C THR A 67 1.40 17.72 -14.03
N ASN A 68 0.62 17.90 -12.98
CA ASN A 68 0.56 19.17 -12.29
C ASN A 68 2.01 19.54 -12.01
N ALA A 69 2.44 20.74 -12.40
CA ALA A 69 3.81 21.20 -12.28
C ALA A 69 4.34 20.81 -10.89
N GLY A 70 5.21 19.77 -10.82
CA GLY A 70 5.92 19.39 -9.63
C GLY A 70 5.58 18.09 -8.92
N HIS A 71 4.63 17.24 -9.33
CA HIS A 71 4.44 15.93 -8.69
C HIS A 71 3.68 14.90 -9.54
N ASN A 72 3.86 13.60 -9.20
CA ASN A 72 3.10 12.48 -9.77
C ASN A 72 2.24 11.73 -8.73
N LEU A 73 1.91 12.38 -7.60
CA LEU A 73 1.15 11.74 -6.54
C LEU A 73 -0.28 11.41 -7.01
N PRO A 74 -0.77 10.18 -6.78
CA PRO A 74 -2.14 9.82 -7.09
C PRO A 74 -3.11 10.54 -6.15
N ARG A 75 -4.28 10.92 -6.67
CA ARG A 75 -5.35 11.52 -5.88
C ARG A 75 -5.89 10.52 -4.85
N GLN A 76 -5.90 10.91 -3.58
CA GLN A 76 -6.52 10.13 -2.51
C GLN A 76 -8.04 10.34 -2.53
N LEU A 77 -8.81 9.27 -2.77
CA LEU A 77 -10.27 9.33 -2.89
C LEU A 77 -11.00 9.11 -1.56
N THR A 78 -10.33 8.60 -0.54
CA THR A 78 -10.93 8.29 0.76
C THR A 78 -10.14 8.92 1.90
N SER A 79 -10.85 9.30 2.98
CA SER A 79 -10.26 9.86 4.19
C SER A 79 -9.26 8.91 4.86
N LEU A 80 -8.25 9.46 5.51
CA LEU A 80 -7.28 8.74 6.32
C LEU A 80 -7.65 8.88 7.79
N ILE A 81 -8.34 7.86 8.33
CA ILE A 81 -8.95 7.90 9.65
C ILE A 81 -7.92 7.69 10.75
N GLY A 82 -7.95 8.54 11.78
CA GLY A 82 -7.17 8.38 13.01
C GLY A 82 -5.65 8.48 12.85
N ARG A 83 -5.15 9.10 11.78
CA ARG A 83 -3.71 9.15 11.46
C ARG A 83 -3.05 10.52 11.61
N GLN A 84 -3.80 11.55 12.04
CA GLN A 84 -3.28 12.90 12.21
C GLN A 84 -1.98 12.98 13.05
N PRO A 85 -1.88 12.32 14.22
CA PRO A 85 -0.64 12.34 14.99
C PRO A 85 0.53 11.72 14.23
N VAL A 86 0.31 10.57 13.58
CA VAL A 86 1.32 9.88 12.76
C VAL A 86 1.80 10.76 11.61
N LEU A 87 0.89 11.43 10.91
CA LEU A 87 1.24 12.35 9.82
C LEU A 87 2.12 13.51 10.33
N ALA A 88 1.76 14.09 11.47
CA ALA A 88 2.53 15.19 12.08
C ALA A 88 3.94 14.75 12.48
N GLU A 89 4.08 13.57 13.10
CA GLU A 89 5.38 13.00 13.50
C GLU A 89 6.26 12.69 12.29
N VAL A 90 5.73 12.03 11.27
CA VAL A 90 6.49 11.72 10.04
C VAL A 90 6.91 12.99 9.32
N ALA A 91 6.01 13.99 9.21
CA ALA A 91 6.35 15.29 8.63
C ALA A 91 7.43 16.01 9.45
N ALA A 92 7.45 15.86 10.77
CA ALA A 92 8.50 16.40 11.63
C ALA A 92 9.85 15.69 11.42
N LEU A 93 9.85 14.37 11.25
CA LEU A 93 11.05 13.59 10.91
C LEU A 93 11.62 14.00 9.54
N MET A 94 10.76 14.17 8.52
CA MET A 94 11.16 14.62 7.19
C MET A 94 11.85 16.00 7.18
N ARG A 95 11.59 16.83 8.18
CA ARG A 95 12.31 18.12 8.35
C ARG A 95 13.73 17.95 8.89
N LYS A 96 13.99 16.88 9.65
CA LYS A 96 15.25 16.66 10.39
C LYS A 96 16.19 15.68 9.69
N ALA A 97 15.64 14.64 9.08
CA ALA A 97 16.43 13.55 8.49
C ALA A 97 16.39 13.60 6.95
N PRO A 98 17.49 13.26 6.25
CA PRO A 98 17.51 13.16 4.80
C PRO A 98 16.73 11.96 4.28
N LEU A 99 16.58 10.91 5.10
CA LEU A 99 15.82 9.70 4.81
C LEU A 99 14.90 9.37 5.98
N VAL A 100 13.63 9.15 5.69
CA VAL A 100 12.67 8.57 6.63
C VAL A 100 12.14 7.28 6.03
N THR A 101 12.22 6.18 6.77
CA THR A 101 11.65 4.89 6.36
C THR A 101 10.47 4.53 7.24
N LEU A 102 9.30 4.43 6.62
CA LEU A 102 8.08 3.96 7.26
C LEU A 102 8.09 2.43 7.30
N VAL A 103 8.16 1.87 8.49
CA VAL A 103 8.18 0.41 8.68
C VAL A 103 6.89 -0.09 9.33
N GLY A 104 6.48 -1.32 8.97
CA GLY A 104 5.29 -1.95 9.56
C GLY A 104 4.79 -3.12 8.72
N SER A 105 3.81 -3.85 9.28
CA SER A 105 3.17 -4.98 8.64
C SER A 105 2.49 -4.61 7.31
N GLY A 106 2.20 -5.63 6.49
CA GLY A 106 1.34 -5.44 5.31
C GLY A 106 -0.03 -4.90 5.71
N GLY A 107 -0.59 -4.00 4.92
CA GLY A 107 -1.93 -3.46 5.17
C GLY A 107 -2.05 -2.41 6.28
N VAL A 108 -0.97 -2.05 7.00
CA VAL A 108 -1.00 -1.03 8.07
C VAL A 108 -1.17 0.41 7.55
N GLY A 109 -1.02 0.61 6.23
CA GLY A 109 -1.24 1.90 5.56
C GLY A 109 0.03 2.69 5.26
N LYS A 110 1.22 2.06 5.16
CA LYS A 110 2.51 2.71 4.84
C LYS A 110 2.40 3.64 3.63
N THR A 111 1.99 3.11 2.49
CA THR A 111 1.81 3.85 1.23
C THR A 111 0.88 5.05 1.39
N ARG A 112 -0.28 4.86 2.03
CA ARG A 112 -1.25 5.95 2.22
C ARG A 112 -0.70 7.08 3.09
N ILE A 113 0.04 6.74 4.15
CA ILE A 113 0.71 7.71 5.02
C ILE A 113 1.81 8.43 4.25
N SER A 114 2.65 7.71 3.47
CA SER A 114 3.68 8.30 2.62
C SER A 114 3.10 9.35 1.68
N LEU A 115 2.02 9.01 0.96
CA LEU A 115 1.36 9.90 0.02
C LEU A 115 0.76 11.13 0.70
N GLN A 116 0.12 10.96 1.86
CA GLN A 116 -0.50 12.07 2.58
C GLN A 116 0.55 13.04 3.17
N VAL A 117 1.64 12.50 3.73
CA VAL A 117 2.79 13.31 4.18
C VAL A 117 3.41 14.05 3.01
N ALA A 118 3.65 13.36 1.91
CA ALA A 118 4.22 13.95 0.71
C ALA A 118 3.37 15.09 0.15
N ALA A 119 2.05 14.90 0.08
CA ALA A 119 1.10 15.94 -0.33
C ALA A 119 1.16 17.18 0.56
N SER A 120 1.39 17.01 1.88
CA SER A 120 1.53 18.13 2.83
C SER A 120 2.87 18.88 2.72
N LEU A 121 3.82 18.35 1.94
CA LEU A 121 5.17 18.91 1.77
C LEU A 121 5.43 19.45 0.37
N LEU A 122 4.45 19.46 -0.53
CA LEU A 122 4.61 19.88 -1.93
C LEU A 122 5.30 21.23 -2.07
N ASP A 123 4.86 22.23 -1.33
CA ASP A 123 5.38 23.61 -1.39
C ASP A 123 6.84 23.76 -0.93
N ARG A 124 7.42 22.70 -0.35
CA ARG A 124 8.80 22.73 0.17
C ARG A 124 9.84 22.26 -0.85
N PHE A 125 9.42 21.63 -1.92
CA PHE A 125 10.28 21.01 -2.92
C PHE A 125 10.07 21.66 -4.30
N GLU A 126 10.92 22.61 -4.64
CA GLU A 126 10.84 23.39 -5.90
C GLU A 126 10.90 22.50 -7.15
N ASP A 127 11.68 21.41 -7.08
CA ASP A 127 11.81 20.43 -8.17
C ASP A 127 10.85 19.23 -8.01
N GLY A 128 9.89 19.34 -7.06
CA GLY A 128 8.74 18.47 -6.98
C GLY A 128 8.84 17.29 -6.01
N VAL A 129 7.77 16.52 -6.01
CA VAL A 129 7.56 15.34 -5.16
C VAL A 129 7.21 14.15 -6.05
N TRP A 130 8.03 13.11 -6.00
CA TRP A 130 7.99 12.03 -6.98
C TRP A 130 7.83 10.66 -6.32
N LEU A 131 6.74 9.97 -6.68
CA LEU A 131 6.47 8.60 -6.26
C LEU A 131 7.14 7.62 -7.22
N ILE A 132 7.94 6.72 -6.67
CA ILE A 132 8.60 5.61 -7.35
C ILE A 132 8.00 4.32 -6.78
N GLU A 133 7.11 3.68 -7.53
CA GLU A 133 6.48 2.42 -7.15
C GLU A 133 7.40 1.26 -7.52
N LEU A 134 7.88 0.52 -6.52
CA LEU A 134 8.80 -0.60 -6.73
C LEU A 134 8.08 -1.94 -6.97
N ALA A 135 6.82 -2.06 -6.54
CA ALA A 135 6.06 -3.30 -6.67
C ALA A 135 6.05 -3.92 -8.09
N PRO A 136 6.03 -3.16 -9.21
CA PRO A 136 6.09 -3.73 -10.55
C PRO A 136 7.48 -4.21 -10.98
N LEU A 137 8.55 -3.83 -10.28
CA LEU A 137 9.92 -4.14 -10.67
C LEU A 137 10.30 -5.57 -10.27
N SER A 138 10.83 -6.33 -11.21
CA SER A 138 11.30 -7.70 -10.99
C SER A 138 12.80 -7.77 -10.61
N SER A 139 13.60 -6.74 -10.92
CA SER A 139 15.03 -6.66 -10.58
C SER A 139 15.40 -5.23 -10.17
N GLY A 140 16.35 -5.14 -9.24
CA GLY A 140 16.95 -3.89 -8.82
C GLY A 140 17.77 -3.18 -9.90
N ASP A 141 18.21 -3.88 -10.94
CA ASP A 141 18.99 -3.31 -12.05
C ASP A 141 18.21 -2.23 -12.80
N TYR A 142 16.89 -2.34 -12.84
CA TYR A 142 16.04 -1.35 -13.50
C TYR A 142 15.75 -0.11 -12.64
N LEU A 143 16.16 -0.11 -11.38
CA LEU A 143 15.78 0.94 -10.44
C LEU A 143 16.32 2.33 -10.81
N PRO A 144 17.61 2.51 -11.20
CA PRO A 144 18.10 3.83 -11.66
C PRO A 144 17.34 4.36 -12.86
N SER A 145 17.06 3.49 -13.84
CA SER A 145 16.30 3.88 -15.05
C SER A 145 14.84 4.22 -14.73
N THR A 146 14.22 3.48 -13.80
CA THR A 146 12.85 3.76 -13.34
C THR A 146 12.76 5.13 -12.64
N VAL A 147 13.71 5.42 -11.74
CA VAL A 147 13.77 6.73 -11.07
C VAL A 147 13.95 7.86 -12.09
N ALA A 148 14.88 7.69 -13.04
CA ALA A 148 15.11 8.65 -14.09
C ALA A 148 13.87 8.88 -14.97
N GLN A 149 13.16 7.81 -15.33
CA GLN A 149 11.91 7.87 -16.11
C GLN A 149 10.82 8.66 -15.37
N VAL A 150 10.62 8.37 -14.08
CA VAL A 150 9.64 9.06 -13.23
C VAL A 150 9.95 10.56 -13.16
N LEU A 151 11.21 10.91 -13.05
CA LEU A 151 11.68 12.30 -12.96
C LEU A 151 11.78 13.01 -14.32
N GLY A 152 11.53 12.32 -15.44
CA GLY A 152 11.72 12.86 -16.79
C GLY A 152 13.18 13.17 -17.11
N ILE A 153 14.14 12.49 -16.47
CA ILE A 153 15.57 12.70 -16.65
C ILE A 153 16.10 11.78 -17.76
N PRO A 154 16.62 12.30 -18.88
CA PRO A 154 17.25 11.45 -19.88
C PRO A 154 18.61 10.96 -19.38
N LEU A 155 18.77 9.65 -19.27
CA LEU A 155 20.06 9.02 -19.02
C LEU A 155 20.84 8.93 -20.37
N ARG A 156 22.06 9.45 -20.39
CA ARG A 156 22.94 9.37 -21.56
C ARG A 156 24.10 8.49 -21.19
N GLY A 157 24.49 7.56 -22.03
CA GLY A 157 25.61 6.61 -21.96
C GLY A 157 26.46 6.57 -20.67
N GLY A 158 27.01 5.43 -20.33
CA GLY A 158 27.74 5.22 -19.07
C GLY A 158 26.88 4.58 -17.97
N ASP A 159 27.30 4.71 -16.72
CA ASP A 159 26.57 4.17 -15.58
C ASP A 159 25.27 4.97 -15.34
N PRO A 160 24.09 4.28 -15.38
CA PRO A 160 22.80 4.93 -15.15
C PRO A 160 22.70 5.60 -13.77
N LEU A 161 23.30 5.02 -12.73
CA LEU A 161 23.26 5.57 -11.38
C LEU A 161 24.10 6.85 -11.26
N GLU A 162 25.31 6.86 -11.81
CA GLU A 162 26.16 8.06 -11.82
C GLU A 162 25.49 9.21 -12.59
N SER A 163 24.93 8.90 -13.77
CA SER A 163 24.18 9.85 -14.58
C SER A 163 23.00 10.45 -13.83
N LEU A 164 22.20 9.61 -13.15
CA LEU A 164 21.06 10.03 -12.33
C LEU A 164 21.49 10.96 -11.19
N VAL A 165 22.48 10.56 -10.38
CA VAL A 165 23.01 11.35 -9.26
C VAL A 165 23.54 12.70 -9.73
N SER A 166 24.28 12.73 -10.85
CA SER A 166 24.77 13.98 -11.44
C SER A 166 23.65 14.96 -11.77
N LYS A 167 22.53 14.47 -12.32
CA LYS A 167 21.35 15.28 -12.68
C LYS A 167 20.54 15.74 -11.48
N LEU A 168 20.55 14.95 -10.39
CA LEU A 168 19.84 15.27 -9.15
C LEU A 168 20.62 16.25 -8.24
N ARG A 169 21.91 16.43 -8.46
CA ARG A 169 22.79 17.19 -7.56
C ARG A 169 22.30 18.61 -7.24
N SER A 170 21.74 19.32 -8.22
CA SER A 170 21.21 20.67 -8.04
C SER A 170 19.74 20.73 -7.65
N LYS A 171 19.05 19.59 -7.62
CA LYS A 171 17.62 19.51 -7.41
C LYS A 171 17.23 19.59 -5.94
N ASN A 172 16.06 20.21 -5.68
CA ASN A 172 15.37 20.24 -4.39
C ASN A 172 14.06 19.45 -4.52
N ALA A 173 14.11 18.15 -4.30
CA ALA A 173 12.96 17.25 -4.51
C ALA A 173 12.80 16.23 -3.38
N LEU A 174 11.55 15.75 -3.23
CA LEU A 174 11.23 14.60 -2.40
C LEU A 174 11.02 13.36 -3.29
N LEU A 175 11.77 12.32 -3.02
CA LEU A 175 11.61 11.02 -3.68
C LEU A 175 10.92 10.04 -2.71
N ILE A 176 9.84 9.43 -3.15
CA ILE A 176 9.10 8.45 -2.38
C ILE A 176 9.35 7.07 -3.00
N PHE A 177 10.02 6.19 -2.28
CA PHE A 177 10.21 4.80 -2.68
C PHE A 177 9.17 3.93 -1.97
N ASP A 178 8.17 3.47 -2.72
CA ASP A 178 7.09 2.65 -2.14
C ASP A 178 7.30 1.17 -2.39
N ASN A 179 7.04 0.37 -1.34
CA ASN A 179 7.13 -1.09 -1.35
C ASN A 179 8.56 -1.63 -1.59
N CYS A 180 9.53 -1.16 -0.76
CA CYS A 180 10.95 -1.51 -0.91
C CYS A 180 11.27 -2.95 -0.50
N GLU A 181 10.36 -3.70 0.14
CA GLU A 181 10.62 -4.97 0.81
C GLU A 181 11.22 -6.08 -0.07
N HIS A 182 10.95 -6.09 -1.37
CA HIS A 182 11.47 -7.10 -2.30
C HIS A 182 12.75 -6.67 -3.02
N LEU A 183 13.14 -5.39 -2.91
CA LEU A 183 14.34 -4.80 -3.55
C LEU A 183 15.19 -4.02 -2.54
N VAL A 184 15.24 -4.45 -1.27
CA VAL A 184 15.90 -3.69 -0.18
C VAL A 184 17.33 -3.33 -0.53
N GLU A 185 18.16 -4.27 -0.99
CA GLU A 185 19.57 -4.03 -1.28
C GLU A 185 19.77 -3.04 -2.45
N ALA A 186 19.01 -3.18 -3.52
CA ALA A 186 19.07 -2.25 -4.65
C ALA A 186 18.59 -0.84 -4.24
N THR A 187 17.50 -0.78 -3.45
CA THR A 187 16.98 0.49 -2.92
C THR A 187 18.00 1.14 -1.98
N ARG A 188 18.65 0.37 -1.11
CA ARG A 188 19.74 0.85 -0.25
C ARG A 188 20.86 1.46 -1.08
N GLY A 189 21.32 0.76 -2.11
CA GLY A 189 22.39 1.23 -3.00
C GLY A 189 22.09 2.57 -3.65
N ILE A 190 20.94 2.68 -4.31
CA ILE A 190 20.54 3.90 -5.02
C ILE A 190 20.26 5.07 -4.08
N VAL A 191 19.52 4.85 -2.98
CA VAL A 191 19.20 5.89 -1.99
C VAL A 191 20.46 6.40 -1.33
N ALA A 192 21.40 5.52 -0.93
CA ALA A 192 22.68 5.93 -0.36
C ALA A 192 23.52 6.74 -1.35
N ALA A 193 23.55 6.38 -2.64
CA ALA A 193 24.27 7.12 -3.67
C ALA A 193 23.65 8.53 -3.88
N ILE A 194 22.33 8.60 -3.98
CA ILE A 194 21.61 9.88 -4.13
C ILE A 194 21.87 10.79 -2.93
N LEU A 195 21.72 10.29 -1.70
CA LEU A 195 21.87 11.12 -0.49
C LEU A 195 23.32 11.59 -0.27
N ARG A 196 24.31 10.79 -0.67
CA ARG A 196 25.73 11.24 -0.66
C ARG A 196 26.04 12.33 -1.71
N GLY A 197 25.40 12.25 -2.87
CA GLY A 197 25.67 13.17 -3.99
C GLY A 197 24.78 14.40 -4.05
N CYS A 198 23.63 14.42 -3.32
CA CYS A 198 22.56 15.41 -3.53
C CYS A 198 22.05 15.94 -2.18
N ALA A 199 22.61 17.05 -1.71
CA ALA A 199 22.34 17.60 -0.38
C ALA A 199 20.88 18.07 -0.16
N ARG A 200 20.17 18.46 -1.23
CA ARG A 200 18.80 19.00 -1.17
C ARG A 200 17.73 17.97 -1.50
N ILE A 201 18.10 16.74 -1.83
CA ILE A 201 17.15 15.64 -1.98
C ILE A 201 16.75 15.10 -0.59
N ARG A 202 15.47 14.80 -0.44
CA ARG A 202 14.93 14.05 0.70
C ARG A 202 14.29 12.78 0.18
N VAL A 203 14.32 11.72 1.01
CA VAL A 203 13.76 10.42 0.67
C VAL A 203 12.77 9.98 1.74
N LEU A 204 11.60 9.54 1.31
CA LEU A 204 10.60 8.84 2.13
C LEU A 204 10.45 7.42 1.57
N ALA A 205 10.77 6.41 2.36
CA ALA A 205 10.66 5.02 1.95
C ALA A 205 9.55 4.29 2.71
N SER A 206 8.90 3.35 2.08
CA SER A 206 8.01 2.39 2.75
C SER A 206 8.54 0.97 2.61
N SER A 207 8.63 0.23 3.73
CA SER A 207 9.20 -1.12 3.75
C SER A 207 8.67 -1.91 4.95
N ARG A 208 8.95 -3.23 4.99
CA ARG A 208 8.73 -4.04 6.20
C ARG A 208 9.86 -3.88 7.21
N GLN A 209 11.04 -3.47 6.76
CA GLN A 209 12.24 -3.24 7.58
C GLN A 209 12.95 -1.95 7.16
N SER A 210 13.87 -1.45 8.00
CA SER A 210 14.72 -0.31 7.67
C SER A 210 15.63 -0.63 6.47
N LEU A 211 16.06 0.40 5.76
CA LEU A 211 17.04 0.27 4.68
C LEU A 211 18.48 0.13 5.22
N GLY A 212 18.75 0.54 6.47
CA GLY A 212 20.07 0.45 7.10
C GLY A 212 21.08 1.43 6.52
N ILE A 213 20.63 2.64 6.17
CA ILE A 213 21.45 3.71 5.61
C ILE A 213 21.81 4.71 6.72
N SER A 214 23.06 5.18 6.75
CA SER A 214 23.49 6.22 7.71
C SER A 214 22.63 7.49 7.55
N GLY A 215 22.12 8.00 8.69
CA GLY A 215 21.22 9.16 8.71
C GLY A 215 19.74 8.81 8.46
N GLU A 216 19.40 7.53 8.35
CA GLU A 216 18.03 7.06 8.27
C GLU A 216 17.30 7.27 9.61
N ALA A 217 16.12 7.88 9.55
CA ALA A 217 15.15 7.88 10.65
C ALA A 217 14.08 6.84 10.34
N THR A 218 13.94 5.84 11.19
CA THR A 218 12.92 4.79 11.03
C THR A 218 11.69 5.14 11.85
N PHE A 219 10.52 5.11 11.23
CA PHE A 219 9.25 5.31 11.91
C PHE A 219 8.37 4.05 11.78
N ARG A 220 8.09 3.40 12.91
CA ARG A 220 7.18 2.26 12.94
C ARG A 220 5.74 2.75 12.96
N ILE A 221 4.98 2.42 11.90
CA ILE A 221 3.56 2.76 11.84
C ILE A 221 2.79 1.84 12.78
N PRO A 222 2.09 2.39 13.80
CA PRO A 222 1.23 1.59 14.67
C PRO A 222 -0.03 1.14 13.92
N SER A 223 -0.68 0.07 14.41
CA SER A 223 -2.06 -0.26 14.03
C SER A 223 -3.03 0.87 14.44
N LEU A 224 -4.27 0.82 13.96
CA LEU A 224 -5.30 1.72 14.47
C LEU A 224 -5.68 1.34 15.89
N PRO A 225 -5.87 2.32 16.78
CA PRO A 225 -6.34 2.06 18.14
C PRO A 225 -7.68 1.31 18.14
N THR A 226 -7.74 0.27 18.97
CA THR A 226 -8.93 -0.54 19.26
C THR A 226 -9.27 -0.45 20.73
N PRO A 227 -10.52 -0.73 21.16
CA PRO A 227 -10.84 -0.78 22.58
C PRO A 227 -10.15 -1.97 23.26
N ASP A 228 -9.63 -1.76 24.47
CA ASP A 228 -9.01 -2.84 25.28
C ASP A 228 -10.06 -3.87 25.76
N ALA A 229 -11.24 -3.37 26.16
CA ALA A 229 -12.39 -4.18 26.52
C ALA A 229 -13.60 -3.76 25.70
N VAL A 230 -14.36 -4.75 25.19
CA VAL A 230 -15.52 -4.52 24.31
C VAL A 230 -16.86 -4.78 25.01
N THR A 231 -16.84 -5.22 26.26
CA THR A 231 -18.05 -5.40 27.08
C THR A 231 -18.69 -4.05 27.37
N ASN A 232 -19.95 -3.88 26.97
CA ASN A 232 -20.74 -2.65 27.18
C ASN A 232 -20.24 -1.40 26.41
N LEU A 233 -19.60 -1.56 25.26
CA LEU A 233 -19.23 -0.42 24.41
C LEU A 233 -20.48 0.15 23.75
N ALA A 234 -20.88 1.37 24.15
CA ALA A 234 -21.97 2.10 23.52
C ALA A 234 -21.55 2.62 22.13
N GLY A 235 -22.51 2.72 21.21
CA GLY A 235 -22.28 3.21 19.86
C GLY A 235 -21.68 4.61 19.83
N ALA A 236 -22.13 5.50 20.73
CA ALA A 236 -21.59 6.86 20.88
C ALA A 236 -20.10 6.90 21.27
N ASP A 237 -19.66 5.96 22.12
CA ASP A 237 -18.26 5.86 22.55
C ASP A 237 -17.39 5.09 21.54
N ALA A 238 -17.98 4.21 20.77
CA ALA A 238 -17.30 3.43 19.74
C ALA A 238 -16.61 4.31 18.69
N GLY A 239 -17.21 5.46 18.34
CA GLY A 239 -16.65 6.43 17.40
C GLY A 239 -15.31 7.07 17.85
N ARG A 240 -14.91 6.93 19.11
CA ARG A 240 -13.59 7.37 19.61
C ARG A 240 -12.44 6.49 19.15
N TYR A 241 -12.74 5.29 18.67
CA TYR A 241 -11.73 4.32 18.19
C TYR A 241 -11.63 4.37 16.67
N PRO A 242 -10.50 4.82 16.12
CA PRO A 242 -10.29 4.92 14.68
C PRO A 242 -10.52 3.61 13.92
N ALA A 243 -10.22 2.46 14.53
CA ALA A 243 -10.47 1.15 13.94
C ALA A 243 -11.96 0.89 13.71
N ILE A 244 -12.82 1.24 14.70
CA ILE A 244 -14.26 1.10 14.61
C ILE A 244 -14.85 2.11 13.62
N THR A 245 -14.38 3.35 13.66
CA THR A 245 -14.77 4.39 12.69
C THR A 245 -14.48 3.95 11.26
N LEU A 246 -13.28 3.38 11.01
CA LEU A 246 -12.93 2.85 9.69
C LEU A 246 -13.88 1.73 9.27
N PHE A 247 -14.15 0.77 10.16
CA PHE A 247 -15.10 -0.31 9.87
C PHE A 247 -16.48 0.24 9.50
N ALA A 248 -17.01 1.14 10.32
CA ALA A 248 -18.33 1.70 10.14
C ALA A 248 -18.45 2.50 8.83
N GLU A 249 -17.48 3.38 8.52
CA GLU A 249 -17.48 4.12 7.26
C GLU A 249 -17.40 3.20 6.03
N ARG A 250 -16.60 2.14 6.08
CA ARG A 250 -16.49 1.19 4.97
C ARG A 250 -17.72 0.31 4.81
N ALA A 251 -18.32 -0.13 5.92
CA ALA A 251 -19.56 -0.89 5.90
C ALA A 251 -20.73 -0.03 5.35
N ALA A 252 -20.89 1.19 5.85
CA ALA A 252 -21.93 2.11 5.37
C ALA A 252 -21.74 2.54 3.90
N ALA A 253 -20.50 2.63 3.40
CA ALA A 253 -20.24 2.93 1.99
C ALA A 253 -20.66 1.81 1.03
N ILE A 254 -20.82 0.57 1.53
CA ILE A 254 -21.19 -0.60 0.73
C ILE A 254 -22.65 -1.01 0.99
N ASP A 255 -23.13 -0.88 2.21
CA ASP A 255 -24.53 -1.14 2.60
C ASP A 255 -25.05 0.07 3.40
N ASP A 256 -25.93 0.86 2.79
CA ASP A 256 -26.54 2.07 3.36
C ASP A 256 -27.40 1.78 4.60
N ARG A 257 -27.80 0.51 4.79
CA ARG A 257 -28.54 0.06 5.97
C ARG A 257 -27.65 -0.18 7.18
N PHE A 258 -26.32 -0.24 6.98
CA PHE A 258 -25.40 -0.42 8.09
C PHE A 258 -25.28 0.86 8.92
N VAL A 259 -25.69 0.79 10.18
CA VAL A 259 -25.53 1.86 11.17
C VAL A 259 -24.83 1.30 12.40
N LEU A 260 -23.77 1.99 12.84
CA LEU A 260 -23.15 1.67 14.13
C LEU A 260 -24.09 2.06 15.26
N SER A 261 -24.47 1.10 16.11
CA SER A 261 -25.43 1.24 17.19
C SER A 261 -24.94 0.53 18.45
N ASP A 262 -25.64 0.72 19.57
CA ASP A 262 -25.35 0.02 20.83
C ASP A 262 -25.43 -1.51 20.67
N ASP A 263 -26.30 -2.01 19.77
CA ASP A 263 -26.47 -3.45 19.53
C ASP A 263 -25.29 -4.12 18.84
N ASN A 264 -24.48 -3.36 18.07
CA ASN A 264 -23.40 -3.90 17.28
C ASN A 264 -22.01 -3.31 17.61
N ALA A 265 -21.93 -2.22 18.33
CA ALA A 265 -20.67 -1.52 18.62
C ALA A 265 -19.64 -2.42 19.31
N ALA A 266 -20.06 -3.19 20.33
CA ALA A 266 -19.21 -4.13 21.03
C ALA A 266 -18.68 -5.24 20.09
N VAL A 267 -19.53 -5.76 19.20
CA VAL A 267 -19.16 -6.81 18.24
C VAL A 267 -18.17 -6.25 17.19
N VAL A 268 -18.41 -5.05 16.67
CA VAL A 268 -17.50 -4.38 15.73
C VAL A 268 -16.16 -4.09 16.40
N GLY A 269 -16.17 -3.62 17.65
CA GLY A 269 -14.96 -3.41 18.44
C GLY A 269 -14.14 -4.71 18.59
N GLU A 270 -14.81 -5.84 18.87
CA GLU A 270 -14.16 -7.13 18.95
C GLU A 270 -13.57 -7.59 17.61
N ILE A 271 -14.28 -7.42 16.50
CA ILE A 271 -13.76 -7.68 15.16
C ILE A 271 -12.49 -6.87 14.92
N CYS A 272 -12.51 -5.56 15.17
CA CYS A 272 -11.36 -4.67 14.97
C CYS A 272 -10.16 -5.09 15.82
N ARG A 273 -10.38 -5.50 17.08
CA ARG A 273 -9.34 -5.99 17.98
C ARG A 273 -8.72 -7.29 17.49
N ARG A 274 -9.53 -8.25 17.02
CA ARG A 274 -9.05 -9.53 16.46
C ARG A 274 -8.28 -9.37 15.15
N LEU A 275 -8.52 -8.28 14.45
CA LEU A 275 -7.77 -7.89 13.26
C LEU A 275 -6.57 -6.99 13.60
N ASP A 276 -6.16 -6.92 14.87
CA ASP A 276 -5.03 -6.15 15.39
C ASP A 276 -5.05 -4.67 14.99
N GLY A 277 -6.24 -4.12 14.72
CA GLY A 277 -6.37 -2.74 14.23
C GLY A 277 -5.72 -2.49 12.86
N ILE A 278 -5.44 -3.54 12.07
CA ILE A 278 -4.80 -3.42 10.74
C ILE A 278 -5.82 -2.88 9.74
N PRO A 279 -5.62 -1.66 9.17
CA PRO A 279 -6.62 -1.01 8.32
C PRO A 279 -7.13 -1.87 7.17
N LEU A 280 -6.25 -2.51 6.40
CA LEU A 280 -6.66 -3.35 5.27
C LEU A 280 -7.52 -4.54 5.70
N ALA A 281 -7.16 -5.18 6.82
CA ALA A 281 -7.95 -6.29 7.35
C ALA A 281 -9.36 -5.82 7.79
N ILE A 282 -9.43 -4.63 8.40
CA ILE A 282 -10.71 -4.01 8.80
C ILE A 282 -11.55 -3.66 7.58
N GLU A 283 -10.98 -3.06 6.52
CA GLU A 283 -11.68 -2.73 5.27
C GLU A 283 -12.22 -4.00 4.59
N LEU A 284 -11.42 -5.08 4.53
CA LEU A 284 -11.84 -6.37 3.99
C LEU A 284 -12.97 -7.03 4.82
N ALA A 285 -12.92 -6.88 6.14
CA ALA A 285 -13.96 -7.37 7.02
C ALA A 285 -15.26 -6.56 6.86
N ALA A 286 -15.16 -5.23 6.83
CA ALA A 286 -16.29 -4.35 6.60
C ALA A 286 -17.00 -4.63 5.25
N ALA A 287 -16.23 -4.94 4.20
CA ALA A 287 -16.80 -5.31 2.90
C ALA A 287 -17.65 -6.60 2.94
N ARG A 288 -17.50 -7.43 3.96
CA ARG A 288 -18.31 -8.66 4.14
C ARG A 288 -19.67 -8.45 4.81
N THR A 289 -19.94 -7.23 5.30
CA THR A 289 -21.21 -6.93 6.00
C THR A 289 -22.44 -7.00 5.09
N THR A 290 -22.26 -6.94 3.79
CA THR A 290 -23.34 -7.20 2.81
C THR A 290 -23.85 -8.63 2.83
N MET A 291 -23.00 -9.60 3.22
CA MET A 291 -23.33 -11.03 3.20
C MET A 291 -23.46 -11.62 4.59
N LEU A 292 -22.82 -11.02 5.59
CA LEU A 292 -22.70 -11.51 6.95
C LEU A 292 -23.02 -10.41 7.95
N SER A 293 -23.88 -10.70 8.93
CA SER A 293 -24.02 -9.78 10.06
C SER A 293 -22.71 -9.65 10.83
N PRO A 294 -22.47 -8.54 11.56
CA PRO A 294 -21.26 -8.39 12.38
C PRO A 294 -21.03 -9.56 13.34
N ARG A 295 -22.09 -10.13 13.92
CA ARG A 295 -22.00 -11.32 14.80
C ARG A 295 -21.49 -12.55 14.05
N GLN A 296 -22.05 -12.85 12.87
CA GLN A 296 -21.60 -13.96 12.04
C GLN A 296 -20.14 -13.77 11.56
N LEU A 297 -19.74 -12.52 11.25
CA LEU A 297 -18.38 -12.21 10.87
C LEU A 297 -17.40 -12.46 12.02
N ARG A 298 -17.74 -12.02 13.24
CA ARG A 298 -16.95 -12.28 14.44
C ARG A 298 -16.78 -13.80 14.67
N ASP A 299 -17.87 -14.56 14.61
CA ASP A 299 -17.86 -15.99 14.89
C ASP A 299 -16.99 -16.76 13.88
N ARG A 300 -17.04 -16.37 12.60
CA ARG A 300 -16.15 -16.94 11.56
C ARG A 300 -14.67 -16.58 11.75
N LEU A 301 -14.36 -15.42 12.30
CA LEU A 301 -12.98 -15.09 12.66
C LEU A 301 -12.48 -16.01 13.79
N ASP A 302 -13.32 -16.37 14.76
CA ASP A 302 -12.99 -17.32 15.83
C ASP A 302 -12.64 -18.70 15.29
N GLU A 303 -13.43 -19.25 14.38
CA GLU A 303 -13.18 -20.56 13.79
C GLU A 303 -11.83 -20.63 13.10
N ARG A 304 -11.42 -19.57 12.39
CA ARG A 304 -10.11 -19.52 11.72
C ARG A 304 -8.94 -19.48 12.69
N PHE A 305 -9.03 -18.74 13.78
CA PHE A 305 -7.97 -18.70 14.79
C PHE A 305 -7.85 -20.01 15.56
N ARG A 306 -8.94 -20.75 15.78
CA ARG A 306 -8.90 -22.09 16.39
C ARG A 306 -8.24 -23.16 15.53
N LEU A 307 -8.21 -22.98 14.20
CA LEU A 307 -7.54 -23.91 13.27
C LEU A 307 -6.03 -23.65 13.15
N LEU A 308 -5.53 -22.56 13.72
CA LEU A 308 -4.11 -22.15 13.68
C LEU A 308 -3.39 -22.33 15.03
N THR A 309 -4.12 -22.71 16.08
CA THR A 309 -3.60 -23.12 17.39
C THR A 309 -3.70 -24.61 17.57
#